data_2f4d0f26886678b90bd3fadc531388e0
#
_entry.id   2f4d0f26886678b90bd3fadc531388e0
#
_cell.length_a   1.000
_cell.length_b   1.000
_cell.length_c   1.000
_cell.angle_alpha   90.00
_cell.angle_beta   90.00
_cell.angle_gamma   90.00
#
_symmetry.space_group_name_H-M   'P 1'
#
loop_
_entity.id
_entity.type
_entity.pdbx_description
1 polymer ?
#
loop_
_entity_poly.entity_id
_entity_poly.type
_entity_poly.pdbx_seq_one_letter_code
_entity_poly.pdbx_strand_id
1 'polypeptide(L)'
;EGPIKGVVISINSPGGGAAPSEELFFEIVRLREKKPVVIVMEDLVASGGFMMTMATNYSMAKPSSFVGGVGVILSPLPPRLPFQPSDREGVTGPFKLEGGSRRRYVTMSDQLQQAFATIVVTERGDKLRITKNEILKGNLYSGVEAMQVGLIDGLGSHTDAIDKVASLAGIANFGLVD
;
A
#
# COMPACT_ATOMS: atom_id res chain seq x y z
N GLU A 1 31.14 -11.55 5.22
CA GLU A 1 29.91 -11.28 4.42
C GLU A 1 30.11 -10.00 3.62
N GLY A 2 29.81 -10.04 2.32
CA GLY A 2 29.89 -8.84 1.46
C GLY A 2 28.72 -7.87 1.73
N PRO A 3 28.79 -6.61 1.26
CA PRO A 3 27.71 -5.66 1.45
C PRO A 3 26.46 -6.08 0.63
N ILE A 4 25.29 -5.95 1.22
CA ILE A 4 24.00 -6.17 0.54
C ILE A 4 23.86 -5.19 -0.63
N LYS A 5 23.71 -5.71 -1.85
CA LYS A 5 23.67 -4.93 -3.09
C LYS A 5 22.26 -4.61 -3.60
N GLY A 6 21.26 -5.40 -3.19
CA GLY A 6 19.86 -5.20 -3.53
C GLY A 6 18.98 -5.94 -2.55
N VAL A 7 17.68 -5.65 -2.58
CA VAL A 7 16.70 -6.22 -1.64
C VAL A 7 15.47 -6.70 -2.42
N VAL A 8 15.04 -7.91 -2.13
CA VAL A 8 13.74 -8.44 -2.55
C VAL A 8 12.82 -8.45 -1.35
N ILE A 9 11.63 -7.90 -1.50
CA ILE A 9 10.58 -7.93 -0.47
C ILE A 9 9.42 -8.77 -1.00
N SER A 10 9.12 -9.88 -0.36
CA SER A 10 7.93 -10.67 -0.63
C SER A 10 6.78 -10.20 0.26
N ILE A 11 5.63 -9.88 -0.34
CA ILE A 11 4.47 -9.36 0.38
C ILE A 11 3.26 -10.25 0.12
N ASN A 12 2.58 -10.63 1.21
CA ASN A 12 1.25 -11.22 1.22
C ASN A 12 0.46 -10.56 2.37
N SER A 13 -0.38 -9.57 2.05
CA SER A 13 -1.04 -8.75 3.07
C SER A 13 -2.35 -8.16 2.57
N PRO A 14 -3.45 -8.29 3.32
CA PRO A 14 -4.71 -7.62 3.01
C PRO A 14 -4.68 -6.11 3.31
N GLY A 15 -3.60 -5.60 3.89
CA GLY A 15 -3.47 -4.24 4.39
C GLY A 15 -3.40 -4.17 5.90
N GLY A 16 -3.70 -3.00 6.45
CA GLY A 16 -3.60 -2.73 7.88
C GLY A 16 -3.84 -1.27 8.21
N GLY A 17 -3.35 -0.83 9.36
CA GLY A 17 -3.45 0.57 9.78
C GLY A 17 -2.78 1.52 8.78
N ALA A 18 -3.40 2.68 8.53
CA ALA A 18 -2.86 3.65 7.57
C ALA A 18 -1.46 4.14 7.96
N ALA A 19 -1.29 4.64 9.19
CA ALA A 19 -0.01 5.17 9.63
C ALA A 19 1.15 4.15 9.63
N PRO A 20 0.99 2.89 10.10
CA PRO A 20 2.02 1.87 9.93
C PRO A 20 2.36 1.56 8.46
N SER A 21 1.37 1.60 7.56
CA SER A 21 1.60 1.37 6.13
C SER A 21 2.38 2.52 5.49
N GLU A 22 2.08 3.75 5.87
CA GLU A 22 2.83 4.95 5.45
C GLU A 22 4.27 4.92 5.96
N GLU A 23 4.49 4.51 7.21
CA GLU A 23 5.84 4.38 7.77
C GLU A 23 6.67 3.39 6.96
N LEU A 24 6.12 2.21 6.66
CA LEU A 24 6.80 1.21 5.83
C LEU A 24 7.04 1.73 4.41
N PHE A 25 6.09 2.45 3.83
CA PHE A 25 6.27 3.09 2.53
C PHE A 25 7.48 4.04 2.56
N PHE A 26 7.58 4.92 3.55
CA PHE A 26 8.72 5.84 3.67
C PHE A 26 10.05 5.13 3.89
N GLU A 27 10.09 4.07 4.69
CA GLU A 27 11.32 3.29 4.90
C GLU A 27 11.77 2.59 3.61
N ILE A 28 10.84 2.06 2.82
CA ILE A 28 11.16 1.45 1.52
C ILE A 28 11.65 2.52 0.54
N VAL A 29 11.05 3.72 0.52
CA VAL A 29 11.55 4.85 -0.28
C VAL A 29 13.00 5.18 0.09
N ARG A 30 13.32 5.32 1.38
CA ARG A 30 14.70 5.57 1.85
C ARG A 30 15.66 4.44 1.45
N LEU A 31 15.16 3.20 1.43
CA LEU A 31 15.97 2.04 1.04
C LEU A 31 16.24 2.04 -0.47
N ARG A 32 15.23 2.31 -1.31
CA ARG A 32 15.39 2.35 -2.77
C ARG A 32 16.34 3.45 -3.27
N GLU A 33 16.53 4.52 -2.48
CA GLU A 33 17.52 5.54 -2.76
C GLU A 33 18.96 5.06 -2.58
N LYS A 34 19.17 4.02 -1.78
CA LYS A 34 20.49 3.48 -1.45
C LYS A 34 20.87 2.25 -2.27
N LYS A 35 19.90 1.44 -2.64
CA LYS A 35 20.08 0.19 -3.38
C LYS A 35 18.78 -0.25 -4.07
N PRO A 36 18.86 -1.02 -5.15
CA PRO A 36 17.66 -1.55 -5.80
C PRO A 36 16.78 -2.34 -4.85
N VAL A 37 15.49 -2.06 -4.89
CA VAL A 37 14.45 -2.78 -4.18
C VAL A 37 13.44 -3.30 -5.18
N VAL A 38 13.19 -4.59 -5.17
CA VAL A 38 12.15 -5.26 -5.96
C VAL A 38 11.12 -5.85 -5.01
N ILE A 39 9.85 -5.62 -5.28
CA ILE A 39 8.75 -6.27 -4.55
C ILE A 39 8.10 -7.34 -5.42
N VAL A 40 7.91 -8.53 -4.83
CA VAL A 40 7.05 -9.59 -5.38
C VAL A 40 5.81 -9.73 -4.52
N MET A 41 4.66 -9.60 -5.17
CA MET A 41 3.34 -9.74 -4.54
C MET A 41 2.89 -11.19 -4.66
N GLU A 42 2.57 -11.80 -3.52
CA GLU A 42 2.21 -13.20 -3.45
C GLU A 42 0.73 -13.42 -3.84
N ASP A 43 -0.11 -13.83 -2.91
CA ASP A 43 -1.51 -14.18 -3.18
C ASP A 43 -2.42 -12.94 -3.16
N LEU A 44 -2.40 -12.21 -2.05
CA LEU A 44 -3.19 -10.99 -1.86
C LEU A 44 -2.32 -9.85 -1.36
N VAL A 45 -2.31 -8.73 -2.08
CA VAL A 45 -1.63 -7.50 -1.64
C VAL A 45 -2.57 -6.32 -1.85
N ALA A 46 -3.26 -5.93 -0.79
CA ALA A 46 -4.32 -4.95 -0.85
C ALA A 46 -4.15 -3.81 0.17
N SER A 47 -4.85 -2.68 -0.08
CA SER A 47 -4.92 -1.56 0.84
C SER A 47 -3.52 -1.08 1.29
N GLY A 48 -3.25 -0.95 2.60
CA GLY A 48 -1.93 -0.57 3.11
C GLY A 48 -0.78 -1.47 2.62
N GLY A 49 -1.03 -2.77 2.39
CA GLY A 49 -0.08 -3.67 1.76
C GLY A 49 0.28 -3.25 0.33
N PHE A 50 -0.71 -2.83 -0.44
CA PHE A 50 -0.48 -2.30 -1.79
C PHE A 50 0.21 -0.93 -1.78
N MET A 51 -0.09 -0.07 -0.81
CA MET A 51 0.61 1.22 -0.65
C MET A 51 2.13 1.03 -0.55
N MET A 52 2.59 0.09 0.26
CA MET A 52 4.02 -0.19 0.43
C MET A 52 4.71 -0.57 -0.89
N THR A 53 4.00 -1.26 -1.79
CA THR A 53 4.57 -1.69 -3.07
C THR A 53 4.85 -0.54 -4.03
N MET A 54 4.25 0.62 -3.82
CA MET A 54 4.51 1.83 -4.61
C MET A 54 5.92 2.39 -4.37
N ALA A 55 6.55 2.07 -3.26
CA ALA A 55 7.85 2.59 -2.85
C ALA A 55 9.06 1.92 -3.52
N THR A 56 8.90 1.08 -4.54
CA THR A 56 9.94 0.22 -5.08
C THR A 56 10.52 0.70 -6.41
N ASN A 57 11.68 0.14 -6.80
CA ASN A 57 12.23 0.33 -8.14
C ASN A 57 11.49 -0.52 -9.18
N TYR A 58 10.99 -1.69 -8.76
CA TYR A 58 10.26 -2.60 -9.62
C TYR A 58 9.31 -3.47 -8.79
N SER A 59 8.08 -3.58 -9.24
CA SER A 59 7.05 -4.41 -8.60
C SER A 59 6.52 -5.47 -9.54
N MET A 60 6.35 -6.69 -9.03
CA MET A 60 5.77 -7.78 -9.81
C MET A 60 4.78 -8.59 -8.96
N ALA A 61 3.89 -9.28 -9.66
CA ALA A 61 2.91 -10.18 -9.08
C ALA A 61 2.81 -11.46 -9.90
N LYS A 62 2.26 -12.52 -9.32
CA LYS A 62 1.85 -13.69 -10.09
C LYS A 62 0.60 -13.37 -10.92
N PRO A 63 0.35 -14.00 -12.05
CA PRO A 63 -0.86 -13.77 -12.87
C PRO A 63 -2.16 -13.85 -12.05
N SER A 64 -2.22 -14.76 -11.08
CA SER A 64 -3.38 -15.03 -10.22
C SER A 64 -3.40 -14.25 -8.89
N SER A 65 -2.38 -13.45 -8.59
CA SER A 65 -2.39 -12.59 -7.40
C SER A 65 -3.51 -11.57 -7.47
N PHE A 66 -4.05 -11.17 -6.32
CA PHE A 66 -4.99 -10.07 -6.21
C PHE A 66 -4.30 -8.85 -5.61
N VAL A 67 -4.32 -7.72 -6.33
CA VAL A 67 -3.63 -6.50 -5.91
C VAL A 67 -4.51 -5.25 -6.05
N GLY A 68 -4.28 -4.24 -5.24
CA GLY A 68 -5.01 -2.97 -5.31
C GLY A 68 -5.76 -2.61 -4.03
N GLY A 69 -7.08 -2.41 -4.11
CA GLY A 69 -7.87 -2.06 -2.94
C GLY A 69 -7.53 -0.68 -2.35
N VAL A 70 -7.41 0.35 -3.19
CA VAL A 70 -7.11 1.73 -2.75
C VAL A 70 -8.33 2.33 -2.06
N GLY A 71 -8.45 2.06 -0.77
CA GLY A 71 -9.59 2.49 0.02
C GLY A 71 -9.26 2.57 1.51
N VAL A 72 -10.19 3.14 2.27
CA VAL A 72 -10.08 3.31 3.72
C VAL A 72 -11.33 2.80 4.40
N ILE A 73 -11.16 1.97 5.40
CA ILE A 73 -12.23 1.52 6.29
C ILE A 73 -11.99 2.14 7.66
N LEU A 74 -12.92 2.96 8.12
CA LEU A 74 -12.94 3.46 9.49
C LEU A 74 -13.97 2.69 10.31
N SER A 75 -13.53 2.05 11.38
CA SER A 75 -14.38 1.26 12.28
C SER A 75 -13.85 1.37 13.72
N PRO A 76 -14.73 1.53 14.71
CA PRO A 76 -16.17 1.75 14.55
C PRO A 76 -16.48 3.19 14.08
N LEU A 77 -17.56 3.35 13.31
CA LEU A 77 -18.13 4.67 13.05
C LEU A 77 -18.97 5.11 14.25
N PRO A 78 -19.02 6.42 14.56
CA PRO A 78 -19.93 6.94 15.58
C PRO A 78 -21.38 6.54 15.29
N PRO A 79 -22.19 6.27 16.31
CA PRO A 79 -23.59 5.93 16.13
C PRO A 79 -24.35 7.06 15.41
N ARG A 80 -25.47 6.72 14.77
CA ARG A 80 -26.30 7.74 14.09
C ARG A 80 -27.04 8.64 15.04
N LEU A 81 -27.30 8.17 16.27
CA LEU A 81 -27.93 8.93 17.34
C LEU A 81 -26.87 9.37 18.36
N PRO A 82 -27.02 10.56 18.96
CA PRO A 82 -26.12 11.02 20.00
C PRO A 82 -26.05 10.01 21.14
N PHE A 83 -24.84 9.76 21.62
CA PHE A 83 -24.62 8.98 22.85
C PHE A 83 -25.01 9.84 24.05
N GLN A 84 -25.77 9.29 25.01
CA GLN A 84 -26.07 9.95 26.27
C GLN A 84 -24.99 9.56 27.29
N PRO A 85 -24.27 10.53 27.88
CA PRO A 85 -23.31 10.25 28.93
C PRO A 85 -24.02 9.66 30.15
N SER A 86 -23.35 8.74 30.84
CA SER A 86 -23.80 8.33 32.18
C SER A 86 -23.52 9.46 33.18
N ASP A 87 -24.36 9.63 34.19
CA ASP A 87 -24.19 10.62 35.28
C ASP A 87 -22.88 10.47 36.06
N ARG A 88 -22.08 9.43 35.76
CA ARG A 88 -20.81 9.11 36.40
C ARG A 88 -19.59 9.54 35.62
N GLU A 89 -19.76 10.07 34.41
CA GLU A 89 -18.65 10.44 33.52
C GLU A 89 -18.59 11.95 33.33
N GLY A 90 -17.46 12.54 33.75
CA GLY A 90 -17.11 13.91 33.39
C GLY A 90 -16.34 13.92 32.06
N VAL A 91 -16.94 14.46 31.00
CA VAL A 91 -16.33 14.49 29.67
C VAL A 91 -16.13 15.92 29.19
N THR A 92 -14.94 16.24 28.70
CA THR A 92 -14.62 17.52 28.08
C THR A 92 -14.67 17.42 26.56
N GLY A 93 -15.41 18.32 25.93
CA GLY A 93 -15.54 18.43 24.48
C GLY A 93 -16.57 17.45 23.89
N PRO A 94 -17.51 17.96 23.08
CA PRO A 94 -18.60 17.16 22.49
C PRO A 94 -18.08 15.99 21.65
N PHE A 95 -16.95 16.17 20.98
CA PHE A 95 -16.33 15.15 20.14
C PHE A 95 -15.92 13.92 20.94
N LYS A 96 -15.42 14.08 22.15
CA LYS A 96 -14.99 12.97 22.98
C LYS A 96 -16.18 12.17 23.54
N LEU A 97 -17.30 12.83 23.80
CA LEU A 97 -18.52 12.25 24.29
C LEU A 97 -19.27 11.45 23.22
N GLU A 98 -19.40 12.05 22.03
CA GLU A 98 -20.21 11.51 20.94
C GLU A 98 -19.40 10.61 19.99
N GLY A 99 -18.11 10.41 20.22
CA GLY A 99 -17.21 9.73 19.31
C GLY A 99 -16.98 10.51 17.99
N GLY A 100 -17.36 11.80 17.98
CA GLY A 100 -17.31 12.67 16.82
C GLY A 100 -18.50 12.54 15.88
N SER A 101 -18.63 13.52 14.98
CA SER A 101 -19.69 13.45 13.99
C SER A 101 -19.37 12.46 12.87
N ARG A 102 -20.34 11.63 12.49
CA ARG A 102 -20.23 10.71 11.36
C ARG A 102 -19.75 11.41 10.08
N ARG A 103 -20.23 12.63 9.83
CA ARG A 103 -19.78 13.45 8.68
C ARG A 103 -18.27 13.71 8.72
N ARG A 104 -17.73 14.01 9.90
CA ARG A 104 -16.29 14.24 10.07
C ARG A 104 -15.48 12.98 9.74
N TYR A 105 -15.92 11.81 10.18
CA TYR A 105 -15.27 10.54 9.87
C TYR A 105 -15.29 10.22 8.37
N VAL A 106 -16.42 10.44 7.70
CA VAL A 106 -16.52 10.27 6.24
C VAL A 106 -15.53 11.20 5.52
N THR A 107 -15.50 12.48 5.90
CA THR A 107 -14.54 13.44 5.32
C THR A 107 -13.08 12.99 5.54
N MET A 108 -12.74 12.50 6.73
CA MET A 108 -11.40 12.00 7.02
C MET A 108 -11.07 10.75 6.18
N SER A 109 -12.02 9.83 6.02
CA SER A 109 -11.84 8.65 5.14
C SER A 109 -11.56 9.05 3.71
N ASP A 110 -12.32 10.02 3.20
CA ASP A 110 -12.14 10.54 1.83
C ASP A 110 -10.76 11.19 1.67
N GLN A 111 -10.31 11.99 2.65
CA GLN A 111 -8.99 12.61 2.62
C GLN A 111 -7.86 11.56 2.61
N LEU A 112 -7.95 10.53 3.45
CA LEU A 112 -6.98 9.44 3.49
C LEU A 112 -6.97 8.64 2.18
N GLN A 113 -8.14 8.36 1.62
CA GLN A 113 -8.24 7.67 0.33
C GLN A 113 -7.62 8.50 -0.80
N GLN A 114 -7.89 9.83 -0.82
CA GLN A 114 -7.30 10.73 -1.80
C GLN A 114 -5.77 10.81 -1.68
N ALA A 115 -5.23 10.81 -0.46
CA ALA A 115 -3.80 10.76 -0.22
C ALA A 115 -3.19 9.46 -0.76
N PHE A 116 -3.80 8.32 -0.47
CA PHE A 116 -3.36 7.03 -0.98
C PHE A 116 -3.40 6.99 -2.52
N ALA A 117 -4.51 7.39 -3.14
CA ALA A 117 -4.60 7.45 -4.60
C ALA A 117 -3.56 8.39 -5.21
N THR A 118 -3.20 9.48 -4.52
CA THR A 118 -2.13 10.39 -4.96
C THR A 118 -0.76 9.70 -4.94
N ILE A 119 -0.45 8.91 -3.91
CA ILE A 119 0.77 8.09 -3.86
C ILE A 119 0.83 7.19 -5.10
N VAL A 120 -0.25 6.45 -5.40
CA VAL A 120 -0.30 5.55 -6.57
C VAL A 120 -0.06 6.33 -7.86
N VAL A 121 -0.75 7.44 -8.07
CA VAL A 121 -0.60 8.26 -9.29
C VAL A 121 0.83 8.81 -9.42
N THR A 122 1.39 9.30 -8.32
CA THR A 122 2.75 9.88 -8.32
C THR A 122 3.81 8.82 -8.60
N GLU A 123 3.75 7.68 -7.93
CA GLU A 123 4.78 6.64 -8.05
C GLU A 123 4.66 5.84 -9.35
N ARG A 124 3.45 5.69 -9.89
CA ARG A 124 3.27 5.02 -11.19
C ARG A 124 3.51 5.96 -12.39
N GLY A 125 3.25 7.26 -12.23
CA GLY A 125 3.50 8.26 -13.28
C GLY A 125 2.96 7.84 -14.64
N ASP A 126 3.77 7.93 -15.68
CA ASP A 126 3.41 7.61 -17.07
C ASP A 126 3.14 6.11 -17.32
N LYS A 127 3.47 5.24 -16.36
CA LYS A 127 3.15 3.80 -16.46
C LYS A 127 1.65 3.55 -16.25
N LEU A 128 0.97 4.43 -15.52
CA LEU A 128 -0.43 4.28 -15.17
C LEU A 128 -1.34 4.50 -16.39
N ARG A 129 -2.24 3.55 -16.63
CA ARG A 129 -3.16 3.57 -17.80
C ARG A 129 -4.62 3.73 -17.41
N ILE A 130 -4.90 3.99 -16.13
CA ILE A 130 -6.23 4.30 -15.60
C ILE A 130 -6.21 5.64 -14.89
N THR A 131 -7.37 6.26 -14.78
CA THR A 131 -7.52 7.55 -14.12
C THR A 131 -7.49 7.42 -12.61
N LYS A 132 -7.19 8.55 -11.91
CA LYS A 132 -7.33 8.61 -10.44
C LYS A 132 -8.73 8.23 -9.97
N ASN A 133 -9.78 8.62 -10.72
CA ASN A 133 -11.15 8.26 -10.39
C ASN A 133 -11.40 6.75 -10.46
N GLU A 134 -10.74 6.06 -11.37
CA GLU A 134 -10.81 4.59 -11.43
C GLU A 134 -10.13 3.94 -10.22
N ILE A 135 -8.96 4.45 -9.83
CA ILE A 135 -8.25 4.00 -8.62
C ILE A 135 -9.11 4.19 -7.37
N LEU A 136 -9.81 5.33 -7.26
CA LEU A 136 -10.67 5.67 -6.12
C LEU A 136 -11.89 4.75 -5.96
N LYS A 137 -12.22 3.93 -6.96
CA LYS A 137 -13.24 2.88 -6.80
C LYS A 137 -12.81 1.76 -5.85
N GLY A 138 -11.51 1.66 -5.55
CA GLY A 138 -10.97 0.68 -4.62
C GLY A 138 -11.03 -0.77 -5.12
N ASN A 139 -11.01 -0.97 -6.43
CA ASN A 139 -11.05 -2.31 -7.01
C ASN A 139 -9.81 -3.13 -6.67
N LEU A 140 -9.99 -4.44 -6.61
CA LEU A 140 -8.91 -5.42 -6.72
C LEU A 140 -8.75 -5.81 -8.19
N TYR A 141 -7.52 -6.05 -8.58
CA TYR A 141 -7.13 -6.47 -9.92
C TYR A 141 -6.36 -7.79 -9.82
N SER A 142 -6.55 -8.68 -10.77
CA SER A 142 -5.62 -9.80 -10.95
C SER A 142 -4.23 -9.26 -11.32
N GLY A 143 -3.17 -10.05 -11.11
CA GLY A 143 -1.82 -9.65 -11.52
C GLY A 143 -1.75 -9.26 -13.00
N VAL A 144 -2.46 -10.00 -13.86
CA VAL A 144 -2.53 -9.69 -15.29
C VAL A 144 -3.17 -8.33 -15.55
N GLU A 145 -4.33 -8.07 -14.95
CA GLU A 145 -5.02 -6.78 -15.07
C GLU A 145 -4.20 -5.63 -14.49
N ALA A 146 -3.59 -5.83 -13.31
CA ALA A 146 -2.76 -4.83 -12.66
C ALA A 146 -1.57 -4.40 -13.54
N MET A 147 -0.94 -5.36 -14.24
CA MET A 147 0.10 -5.05 -15.21
C MET A 147 -0.47 -4.30 -16.42
N GLN A 148 -1.61 -4.71 -16.95
CA GLN A 148 -2.26 -4.05 -18.09
C GLN A 148 -2.65 -2.60 -17.80
N VAL A 149 -3.12 -2.32 -16.59
CA VAL A 149 -3.51 -0.95 -16.17
C VAL A 149 -2.34 -0.14 -15.58
N GLY A 150 -1.16 -0.73 -15.50
CA GLY A 150 0.06 -0.04 -15.09
C GLY A 150 0.23 0.10 -13.56
N LEU A 151 -0.50 -0.66 -12.77
CA LEU A 151 -0.37 -0.67 -11.30
C LEU A 151 0.88 -1.41 -10.82
N ILE A 152 1.38 -2.36 -11.62
CA ILE A 152 2.64 -3.09 -11.37
C ILE A 152 3.52 -3.07 -12.63
N ASP A 153 4.79 -3.45 -12.49
CA ASP A 153 5.76 -3.38 -13.58
C ASP A 153 5.85 -4.67 -14.38
N GLY A 154 5.47 -5.80 -13.82
CA GLY A 154 5.56 -7.09 -14.50
C GLY A 154 4.88 -8.24 -13.78
N LEU A 155 4.87 -9.38 -14.48
CA LEU A 155 4.47 -10.65 -13.90
C LEU A 155 5.73 -11.47 -13.59
N GLY A 156 5.73 -12.18 -12.47
CA GLY A 156 6.86 -13.01 -12.10
C GLY A 156 6.70 -13.67 -10.74
N SER A 157 7.62 -14.59 -10.48
CA SER A 157 7.79 -15.33 -9.24
C SER A 157 8.82 -14.67 -8.32
N HIS A 158 9.04 -15.26 -7.15
CA HIS A 158 10.11 -14.86 -6.25
C HIS A 158 11.50 -14.99 -6.90
N THR A 159 11.73 -16.03 -7.68
CA THR A 159 12.98 -16.23 -8.43
C THR A 159 13.19 -15.10 -9.46
N ASP A 160 12.14 -14.74 -10.19
CA ASP A 160 12.21 -13.62 -11.15
C ASP A 160 12.52 -12.29 -10.46
N ALA A 161 12.04 -12.11 -9.22
CA ALA A 161 12.35 -10.92 -8.42
C ALA A 161 13.82 -10.87 -8.00
N ILE A 162 14.41 -12.02 -7.66
CA ILE A 162 15.85 -12.14 -7.35
C ILE A 162 16.69 -11.79 -8.60
N ASP A 163 16.36 -12.35 -9.74
CA ASP A 163 17.06 -12.05 -11.00
C ASP A 163 16.92 -10.57 -11.37
N LYS A 164 15.73 -10.02 -11.17
CA LYS A 164 15.45 -8.60 -11.43
C LYS A 164 16.27 -7.68 -10.55
N VAL A 165 16.34 -7.94 -9.25
CA VAL A 165 17.13 -7.10 -8.33
C VAL A 165 18.62 -7.22 -8.60
N ALA A 166 19.12 -8.41 -8.96
CA ALA A 166 20.52 -8.62 -9.36
C ALA A 166 20.85 -7.81 -10.62
N SER A 167 19.98 -7.85 -11.62
CA SER A 167 20.09 -7.05 -12.85
C SER A 167 20.12 -5.55 -12.54
N LEU A 168 19.23 -5.05 -11.69
CA LEU A 168 19.19 -3.62 -11.29
C LEU A 168 20.43 -3.21 -10.50
N ALA A 169 21.01 -4.13 -9.72
CA ALA A 169 22.25 -3.91 -8.98
C ALA A 169 23.52 -4.07 -9.82
N GLY A 170 23.40 -4.51 -11.08
CA GLY A 170 24.55 -4.73 -11.97
C GLY A 170 25.45 -5.88 -11.54
N ILE A 171 24.90 -6.93 -10.89
CA ILE A 171 25.64 -8.08 -10.37
C ILE A 171 25.24 -9.36 -11.07
N ALA A 172 26.25 -10.17 -11.44
CA ALA A 172 26.04 -11.48 -12.07
C ALA A 172 26.23 -12.66 -11.11
N ASN A 173 27.09 -12.50 -10.09
CA ASN A 173 27.36 -13.51 -9.08
C ASN A 173 27.01 -12.97 -7.70
N PHE A 174 26.10 -13.62 -7.01
CA PHE A 174 25.62 -13.20 -5.69
C PHE A 174 25.22 -14.43 -4.84
N GLY A 175 25.21 -14.23 -3.53
CA GLY A 175 24.56 -15.10 -2.57
C GLY A 175 23.33 -14.43 -1.99
N LEU A 176 22.34 -15.23 -1.55
CA LEU A 176 21.18 -14.74 -0.82
C LEU A 176 21.50 -14.75 0.67
N VAL A 177 20.98 -13.74 1.37
CA VAL A 177 20.97 -13.68 2.84
C VAL A 177 19.56 -13.26 3.26
N ASP A 178 19.00 -13.99 4.22
CA ASP A 178 17.66 -13.72 4.80
C ASP A 178 17.79 -12.79 6.03
#